data_54cf5b19019ea1292ba1d9f6cc5023f1
#
_entry.id   54cf5b19019ea1292ba1d9f6cc5023f1
#
_cell.length_a   1.000
_cell.length_b   1.000
_cell.length_c   1.000
_cell.angle_alpha   90.00
_cell.angle_beta   90.00
_cell.angle_gamma   90.00
#
_symmetry.space_group_name_H-M   'P 1'
#
loop_
_entity.id
_entity.type
_entity.pdbx_description
1 polymer ?
#
loop_
_entity_poly.entity_id
_entity_poly.type
_entity_poly.pdbx_seq_one_letter_code
_entity_poly.pdbx_strand_id
1 'polypeptide(L)'
;MNKISEIGIDEVGRGAVFGPVYSAAVALETKNGITLQRLGVIDSKKLTQQKRELLFPHIISLSSDYGIGQSSVREIEVFGIRFATELSMIRAIKKLRFQPKELLIDGPLSLRTWKGVQRNIVGGDSKFISIAAASIIAKVSRDNLIKTLDKKYPGYFLFKNKGYGTREHLSSIKAEGITKLHRKSFLTKLNLV
;
A
#
# COMPACT_ATOMS: atom_id res chain seq x y z
N MET A 1 14.99 -23.59 14.56
CA MET A 1 14.47 -22.85 13.38
C MET A 1 13.34 -21.94 13.82
N ASN A 2 13.53 -20.64 13.77
CA ASN A 2 12.47 -19.68 14.10
C ASN A 2 11.36 -19.80 13.03
N LYS A 3 10.17 -20.19 13.47
CA LYS A 3 9.05 -20.43 12.53
C LYS A 3 8.40 -19.11 12.21
N ILE A 4 8.46 -18.68 10.95
CA ILE A 4 7.62 -17.58 10.45
C ILE A 4 6.18 -18.00 10.66
N SER A 5 5.44 -17.22 11.46
CA SER A 5 4.06 -17.54 11.84
C SER A 5 3.04 -16.96 10.89
N GLU A 6 3.35 -15.80 10.31
CA GLU A 6 2.40 -15.04 9.50
C GLU A 6 3.10 -14.27 8.40
N ILE A 7 2.45 -14.18 7.22
CA ILE A 7 2.83 -13.28 6.14
C ILE A 7 1.60 -12.44 5.79
N GLY A 8 1.64 -11.19 6.21
CA GLY A 8 0.58 -10.22 5.97
C GLY A 8 0.82 -9.41 4.70
N ILE A 9 -0.24 -9.12 3.96
CA ILE A 9 -0.21 -8.32 2.74
C ILE A 9 -1.30 -7.27 2.79
N ASP A 10 -0.94 -6.03 2.45
CA ASP A 10 -1.88 -4.92 2.30
C ASP A 10 -1.46 -3.98 1.17
N GLU A 11 -2.40 -3.14 0.71
CA GLU A 11 -2.17 -2.15 -0.33
C GLU A 11 -2.58 -0.75 0.09
N VAL A 12 -2.06 0.24 -0.65
CA VAL A 12 -2.41 1.65 -0.50
C VAL A 12 -2.49 2.36 -1.85
N GLY A 13 -3.39 3.32 -1.93
CA GLY A 13 -3.51 4.19 -3.12
C GLY A 13 -4.46 3.64 -4.19
N ARG A 14 -5.30 2.64 -3.92
CA ARG A 14 -6.32 2.17 -4.88
C ARG A 14 -7.26 3.27 -5.32
N GLY A 15 -7.83 4.03 -4.38
CA GLY A 15 -8.78 5.10 -4.67
C GLY A 15 -8.14 6.46 -5.01
N ALA A 16 -6.81 6.56 -5.13
CA ALA A 16 -6.16 7.79 -5.50
C ALA A 16 -6.37 8.11 -6.99
N VAL A 17 -6.48 9.38 -7.33
CA VAL A 17 -6.58 9.87 -8.73
C VAL A 17 -5.21 10.17 -9.34
N PHE A 18 -4.14 10.10 -8.54
CA PHE A 18 -2.77 10.39 -8.95
C PHE A 18 -1.79 9.36 -8.40
N GLY A 19 -0.81 8.96 -9.22
CA GLY A 19 0.30 8.12 -8.84
C GLY A 19 -0.02 6.62 -8.79
N PRO A 20 1.00 5.79 -8.51
CA PRO A 20 0.91 4.33 -8.51
C PRO A 20 0.11 3.79 -7.31
N VAL A 21 -0.30 2.53 -7.40
CA VAL A 21 -0.73 1.71 -6.27
C VAL A 21 0.49 0.99 -5.69
N TYR A 22 0.56 0.88 -4.38
CA TYR A 22 1.62 0.21 -3.62
C TYR A 22 1.05 -0.93 -2.81
N SER A 23 1.86 -1.97 -2.62
CA SER A 23 1.57 -3.06 -1.69
C SER A 23 2.83 -3.43 -0.92
N ALA A 24 2.66 -3.98 0.27
CA ALA A 24 3.75 -4.60 1.01
C ALA A 24 3.36 -6.02 1.43
N ALA A 25 4.37 -6.88 1.53
CA ALA A 25 4.29 -8.20 2.14
C ALA A 25 5.28 -8.23 3.31
N VAL A 26 4.82 -8.66 4.49
CA VAL A 26 5.62 -8.69 5.72
C VAL A 26 5.54 -10.06 6.36
N ALA A 27 6.71 -10.68 6.57
CA ALA A 27 6.85 -11.94 7.26
C ALA A 27 7.28 -11.70 8.72
N LEU A 28 6.52 -12.23 9.67
CA LEU A 28 6.77 -12.06 11.10
C LEU A 28 6.90 -13.41 11.81
N GLU A 29 7.79 -13.45 12.80
CA GLU A 29 7.76 -14.44 13.86
C GLU A 29 6.82 -13.97 14.98
N THR A 30 6.19 -14.90 15.68
CA THR A 30 5.24 -14.59 16.75
C THR A 30 5.80 -13.62 17.80
N LYS A 31 7.04 -13.85 18.27
CA LYS A 31 7.70 -12.99 19.26
C LYS A 31 7.86 -11.54 18.79
N ASN A 32 8.23 -11.37 17.53
CA ASN A 32 8.43 -10.05 16.93
C ASN A 32 7.09 -9.34 16.69
N GLY A 33 6.05 -10.10 16.32
CA GLY A 33 4.67 -9.59 16.24
C GLY A 33 4.19 -9.02 17.58
N ILE A 34 4.42 -9.74 18.70
CA ILE A 34 4.09 -9.26 20.04
C ILE A 34 4.86 -7.96 20.37
N THR A 35 6.14 -7.88 19.99
CA THR A 35 6.95 -6.68 20.20
C THR A 35 6.40 -5.51 19.41
N LEU A 36 6.06 -5.69 18.12
CA LEU A 36 5.45 -4.65 17.29
C LEU A 36 4.11 -4.18 17.84
N GLN A 37 3.29 -5.08 18.34
CA GLN A 37 2.02 -4.74 18.98
C GLN A 37 2.22 -3.86 20.23
N ARG A 38 3.20 -4.18 21.09
CA ARG A 38 3.59 -3.35 22.25
C ARG A 38 4.12 -1.98 21.86
N LEU A 39 4.81 -1.85 20.72
CA LEU A 39 5.25 -0.57 20.15
C LEU A 39 4.10 0.26 19.58
N GLY A 40 2.90 -0.33 19.48
CA GLY A 40 1.70 0.34 19.00
C GLY A 40 1.46 0.21 17.49
N VAL A 41 1.98 -0.84 16.87
CA VAL A 41 1.58 -1.21 15.50
C VAL A 41 0.14 -1.70 15.54
N ILE A 42 -0.71 -0.96 14.88
CA ILE A 42 -2.15 -1.21 14.71
C ILE A 42 -2.56 -0.78 13.29
N ASP A 43 -3.85 -0.84 12.98
CA ASP A 43 -4.44 -0.29 11.77
C ASP A 43 -3.84 1.09 11.42
N SER A 44 -3.20 1.18 10.27
CA SER A 44 -2.45 2.37 9.84
C SER A 44 -3.31 3.63 9.74
N LYS A 45 -4.63 3.48 9.53
CA LYS A 45 -5.60 4.58 9.44
C LYS A 45 -5.86 5.24 10.80
N LYS A 46 -5.65 4.50 11.89
CA LYS A 46 -5.77 5.00 13.27
C LYS A 46 -4.51 5.71 13.77
N LEU A 47 -3.42 5.65 13.00
CA LEU A 47 -2.14 6.26 13.35
C LEU A 47 -1.96 7.60 12.64
N THR A 48 -1.34 8.57 13.32
CA THR A 48 -0.85 9.80 12.67
C THR A 48 0.28 9.47 11.70
N GLN A 49 0.56 10.37 10.75
CA GLN A 49 1.67 10.21 9.82
C GLN A 49 3.00 10.06 10.58
N GLN A 50 3.26 10.92 11.57
CA GLN A 50 4.48 10.85 12.40
C GLN A 50 4.63 9.49 13.08
N LYS A 51 3.55 8.95 13.66
CA LYS A 51 3.60 7.65 14.33
C LYS A 51 3.91 6.51 13.34
N ARG A 52 3.34 6.54 12.13
CA ARG A 52 3.69 5.56 11.09
C ARG A 52 5.17 5.65 10.68
N GLU A 53 5.68 6.88 10.49
CA GLU A 53 7.08 7.10 10.13
C GLU A 53 8.04 6.64 11.24
N LEU A 54 7.69 6.83 12.53
CA LEU A 54 8.45 6.29 13.68
C LEU A 54 8.41 4.76 13.75
N LEU A 55 7.27 4.14 13.45
CA LEU A 55 7.13 2.68 13.51
C LEU A 55 7.78 1.97 12.32
N PHE A 56 7.92 2.64 11.19
CA PHE A 56 8.46 2.05 9.96
C PHE A 56 9.82 1.36 10.15
N PRO A 57 10.88 2.00 10.72
CA PRO A 57 12.17 1.34 10.93
C PRO A 57 12.08 0.16 11.92
N HIS A 58 11.22 0.22 12.93
CA HIS A 58 11.01 -0.89 13.85
C HIS A 58 10.37 -2.08 13.15
N ILE A 59 9.38 -1.84 12.28
CA ILE A 59 8.76 -2.91 11.50
C ILE A 59 9.81 -3.57 10.59
N ILE A 60 10.62 -2.79 9.89
CA ILE A 60 11.69 -3.31 9.03
C ILE A 60 12.68 -4.19 9.82
N SER A 61 13.15 -3.71 10.97
CA SER A 61 14.16 -4.41 11.78
C SER A 61 13.65 -5.69 12.45
N LEU A 62 12.35 -5.74 12.79
CA LEU A 62 11.72 -6.88 13.45
C LEU A 62 11.08 -7.87 12.47
N SER A 63 10.93 -7.50 11.20
CA SER A 63 10.46 -8.42 10.17
C SER A 63 11.53 -9.46 9.84
N SER A 64 11.15 -10.73 9.74
CA SER A 64 12.03 -11.79 9.23
C SER A 64 12.36 -11.56 7.77
N ASP A 65 11.40 -10.98 7.04
CA ASP A 65 11.55 -10.53 5.67
C ASP A 65 10.40 -9.59 5.28
N TYR A 66 10.62 -8.77 4.27
CA TYR A 66 9.58 -7.92 3.71
C TYR A 66 9.83 -7.60 2.23
N GLY A 67 8.76 -7.29 1.52
CA GLY A 67 8.83 -6.84 0.14
C GLY A 67 7.84 -5.71 -0.13
N ILE A 68 8.23 -4.78 -1.00
CA ILE A 68 7.38 -3.68 -1.44
C ILE A 68 7.20 -3.79 -2.95
N GLY A 69 5.97 -3.84 -3.41
CA GLY A 69 5.60 -3.86 -4.82
C GLY A 69 4.80 -2.63 -5.20
N GLN A 70 4.86 -2.28 -6.46
CA GLN A 70 4.05 -1.18 -7.01
C GLN A 70 3.54 -1.52 -8.40
N SER A 71 2.42 -0.90 -8.80
CA SER A 71 1.98 -0.85 -10.20
C SER A 71 1.76 0.60 -10.61
N SER A 72 2.27 0.92 -11.78
CA SER A 72 2.30 2.26 -12.35
C SER A 72 0.90 2.74 -12.76
N VAL A 73 0.76 4.04 -13.00
CA VAL A 73 -0.46 4.63 -13.57
C VAL A 73 -0.77 3.98 -14.92
N ARG A 74 0.24 3.74 -15.78
CA ARG A 74 0.04 3.07 -17.07
C ARG A 74 -0.58 1.68 -16.91
N GLU A 75 -0.10 0.88 -15.95
CA GLU A 75 -0.67 -0.44 -15.68
C GLU A 75 -2.09 -0.36 -15.13
N ILE A 76 -2.39 0.66 -14.31
CA ILE A 76 -3.75 0.91 -13.81
C ILE A 76 -4.69 1.25 -14.97
N GLU A 77 -4.26 2.10 -15.90
CA GLU A 77 -5.07 2.50 -17.06
C GLU A 77 -5.31 1.34 -18.04
N VAL A 78 -4.29 0.50 -18.27
CA VAL A 78 -4.38 -0.61 -19.23
C VAL A 78 -5.15 -1.80 -18.65
N PHE A 79 -4.87 -2.19 -17.40
CA PHE A 79 -5.38 -3.45 -16.82
C PHE A 79 -6.50 -3.23 -15.80
N GLY A 80 -6.79 -1.98 -15.44
CA GLY A 80 -7.71 -1.63 -14.38
C GLY A 80 -7.09 -1.77 -12.97
N ILE A 81 -7.68 -1.05 -12.01
CA ILE A 81 -7.14 -0.93 -10.64
C ILE A 81 -7.11 -2.28 -9.90
N ARG A 82 -8.07 -3.17 -10.15
CA ARG A 82 -8.08 -4.48 -9.49
C ARG A 82 -6.84 -5.29 -9.87
N PHE A 83 -6.58 -5.46 -11.17
CA PHE A 83 -5.43 -6.22 -11.64
C PHE A 83 -4.10 -5.55 -11.26
N ALA A 84 -4.01 -4.23 -11.38
CA ALA A 84 -2.83 -3.48 -10.96
C ALA A 84 -2.54 -3.65 -9.46
N THR A 85 -3.57 -3.73 -8.61
CA THR A 85 -3.40 -4.03 -7.18
C THR A 85 -2.84 -5.44 -6.98
N GLU A 86 -3.45 -6.46 -7.61
CA GLU A 86 -2.95 -7.84 -7.54
C GLU A 86 -1.49 -7.92 -8.02
N LEU A 87 -1.14 -7.23 -9.11
CA LEU A 87 0.21 -7.19 -9.64
C LEU A 87 1.19 -6.55 -8.66
N SER A 88 0.79 -5.47 -7.97
CA SER A 88 1.63 -4.83 -6.94
C SER A 88 1.86 -5.78 -5.75
N MET A 89 0.83 -6.54 -5.32
CA MET A 89 0.96 -7.54 -4.25
C MET A 89 1.89 -8.70 -4.67
N ILE A 90 1.71 -9.24 -5.88
CA ILE A 90 2.60 -10.29 -6.41
C ILE A 90 4.06 -9.79 -6.48
N ARG A 91 4.28 -8.54 -6.89
CA ARG A 91 5.63 -7.94 -6.89
C ARG A 91 6.20 -7.80 -5.48
N ALA A 92 5.39 -7.50 -4.49
CA ALA A 92 5.81 -7.48 -3.08
C ALA A 92 6.22 -8.88 -2.61
N ILE A 93 5.38 -9.89 -2.87
CA ILE A 93 5.65 -11.29 -2.52
C ILE A 93 6.94 -11.81 -3.18
N LYS A 94 7.15 -11.50 -4.47
CA LYS A 94 8.37 -11.93 -5.22
C LYS A 94 9.67 -11.34 -4.68
N LYS A 95 9.63 -10.31 -3.85
CA LYS A 95 10.81 -9.76 -3.18
C LYS A 95 11.17 -10.47 -1.89
N LEU A 96 10.31 -11.34 -1.38
CA LEU A 96 10.65 -12.19 -0.25
C LEU A 96 11.70 -13.23 -0.68
N ARG A 97 12.66 -13.49 0.21
CA ARG A 97 13.77 -14.42 -0.01
C ARG A 97 13.37 -15.90 0.06
N PHE A 98 12.09 -16.17 0.32
CA PHE A 98 11.55 -17.53 0.39
C PHE A 98 10.14 -17.56 -0.22
N GLN A 99 9.65 -18.76 -0.54
CA GLN A 99 8.29 -18.98 -1.03
C GLN A 99 7.31 -19.08 0.15
N PRO A 100 6.34 -18.16 0.26
CA PRO A 100 5.29 -18.25 1.27
C PRO A 100 4.45 -19.51 1.09
N LYS A 101 4.14 -20.19 2.20
CA LYS A 101 3.17 -21.30 2.19
C LYS A 101 1.74 -20.80 2.25
N GLU A 102 1.49 -19.76 3.03
CA GLU A 102 0.19 -19.13 3.20
C GLU A 102 0.34 -17.61 3.27
N LEU A 103 -0.63 -16.90 2.71
CA LEU A 103 -0.72 -15.44 2.70
C LEU A 103 -1.97 -14.99 3.45
N LEU A 104 -1.83 -13.98 4.32
CA LEU A 104 -2.94 -13.25 4.92
C LEU A 104 -3.10 -11.92 4.17
N ILE A 105 -4.19 -11.76 3.45
CA ILE A 105 -4.39 -10.61 2.55
C ILE A 105 -5.50 -9.74 3.12
N ASP A 106 -5.24 -8.42 3.27
CA ASP A 106 -6.31 -7.50 3.64
C ASP A 106 -7.36 -7.39 2.53
N GLY A 107 -8.63 -7.34 2.96
CA GLY A 107 -9.77 -7.19 2.06
C GLY A 107 -10.32 -8.49 1.47
N PRO A 108 -11.37 -8.38 0.67
CA PRO A 108 -12.14 -9.56 0.20
C PRO A 108 -11.59 -10.21 -1.07
N LEU A 109 -10.56 -9.65 -1.70
CA LEU A 109 -10.18 -10.03 -3.06
C LEU A 109 -8.92 -10.92 -3.09
N SER A 110 -9.10 -12.14 -3.57
CA SER A 110 -7.99 -13.09 -3.77
C SER A 110 -7.06 -12.68 -4.93
N LEU A 111 -5.79 -13.05 -4.80
CA LEU A 111 -4.80 -12.96 -5.88
C LEU A 111 -5.02 -14.09 -6.86
N ARG A 112 -5.56 -13.79 -8.05
CA ARG A 112 -5.94 -14.80 -9.05
C ARG A 112 -4.76 -15.57 -9.63
N THR A 113 -3.59 -14.96 -9.64
CA THR A 113 -2.36 -15.55 -10.19
C THR A 113 -1.51 -16.28 -9.13
N TRP A 114 -1.89 -16.19 -7.85
CA TRP A 114 -1.22 -16.91 -6.78
C TRP A 114 -1.72 -18.34 -6.69
N LYS A 115 -0.80 -19.31 -6.70
CA LYS A 115 -1.13 -20.75 -6.66
C LYS A 115 -1.06 -21.37 -5.26
N GLY A 116 -0.49 -20.65 -4.28
CA GLY A 116 -0.41 -21.08 -2.89
C GLY A 116 -1.67 -20.79 -2.09
N VAL A 117 -1.66 -21.18 -0.83
CA VAL A 117 -2.76 -20.91 0.11
C VAL A 117 -2.82 -19.43 0.40
N GLN A 118 -4.04 -18.87 0.37
CA GLN A 118 -4.31 -17.47 0.72
C GLN A 118 -5.61 -17.35 1.49
N ARG A 119 -5.61 -16.50 2.50
CA ARG A 119 -6.80 -16.14 3.28
C ARG A 119 -7.07 -14.64 3.14
N ASN A 120 -8.26 -14.33 2.69
CA ASN A 120 -8.73 -12.96 2.56
C ASN A 120 -9.44 -12.54 3.84
N ILE A 121 -9.04 -11.41 4.41
CA ILE A 121 -9.49 -10.99 5.73
C ILE A 121 -9.95 -9.54 5.65
N VAL A 122 -11.26 -9.33 5.67
CA VAL A 122 -11.83 -7.99 5.70
C VAL A 122 -11.45 -7.30 7.02
N GLY A 123 -10.79 -6.14 6.94
CA GLY A 123 -10.24 -5.41 8.08
C GLY A 123 -9.12 -6.20 8.76
N GLY A 124 -8.28 -6.85 7.97
CA GLY A 124 -7.18 -7.67 8.44
C GLY A 124 -6.14 -6.89 9.22
N ASP A 125 -5.93 -5.62 8.85
CA ASP A 125 -5.05 -4.68 9.54
C ASP A 125 -5.42 -4.43 11.02
N SER A 126 -6.66 -4.66 11.41
CA SER A 126 -7.11 -4.61 12.80
C SER A 126 -7.06 -5.95 13.53
N LYS A 127 -6.82 -7.06 12.82
CA LYS A 127 -6.91 -8.43 13.35
C LYS A 127 -5.56 -9.15 13.37
N PHE A 128 -4.68 -8.84 12.41
CA PHE A 128 -3.41 -9.50 12.22
C PHE A 128 -2.26 -8.49 12.17
N ILE A 129 -1.32 -8.65 13.07
CA ILE A 129 -0.17 -7.73 13.20
C ILE A 129 0.70 -7.70 11.94
N SER A 130 0.81 -8.80 11.22
CA SER A 130 1.54 -8.87 9.95
C SER A 130 0.88 -8.03 8.86
N ILE A 131 -0.46 -8.01 8.79
CA ILE A 131 -1.22 -7.15 7.86
C ILE A 131 -1.10 -5.68 8.29
N ALA A 132 -1.22 -5.36 9.59
CA ALA A 132 -1.02 -4.01 10.10
C ALA A 132 0.37 -3.46 9.77
N ALA A 133 1.40 -4.30 9.93
CA ALA A 133 2.78 -3.96 9.56
C ALA A 133 2.92 -3.71 8.05
N ALA A 134 2.32 -4.57 7.20
CA ALA A 134 2.30 -4.39 5.75
C ALA A 134 1.59 -3.07 5.36
N SER A 135 0.45 -2.77 5.99
CA SER A 135 -0.28 -1.52 5.79
C SER A 135 0.59 -0.28 6.05
N ILE A 136 1.32 -0.27 7.18
CA ILE A 136 2.22 0.84 7.51
C ILE A 136 3.36 0.95 6.50
N ILE A 137 4.01 -0.17 6.14
CA ILE A 137 5.09 -0.16 5.15
C ILE A 137 4.61 0.36 3.79
N ALA A 138 3.50 -0.15 3.28
CA ALA A 138 2.92 0.30 2.02
C ALA A 138 2.59 1.80 2.06
N LYS A 139 1.95 2.24 3.17
CA LYS A 139 1.52 3.64 3.35
C LYS A 139 2.70 4.59 3.41
N VAL A 140 3.71 4.33 4.24
CA VAL A 140 4.89 5.20 4.37
C VAL A 140 5.67 5.25 3.05
N SER A 141 5.85 4.10 2.40
CA SER A 141 6.58 4.03 1.13
C SER A 141 5.90 4.83 0.02
N ARG A 142 4.56 4.72 -0.10
CA ARG A 142 3.82 5.50 -1.09
C ARG A 142 3.81 6.99 -0.75
N ASP A 143 3.60 7.35 0.50
CA ASP A 143 3.56 8.75 0.92
C ASP A 143 4.90 9.45 0.67
N ASN A 144 6.03 8.77 0.86
CA ASN A 144 7.37 9.27 0.53
C ASN A 144 7.55 9.51 -0.98
N LEU A 145 7.06 8.59 -1.84
CA LEU A 145 7.05 8.84 -3.27
C LEU A 145 6.21 10.06 -3.62
N ILE A 146 5.00 10.16 -3.09
CA ILE A 146 4.10 11.28 -3.39
C ILE A 146 4.71 12.63 -2.92
N LYS A 147 5.38 12.64 -1.76
CA LYS A 147 6.13 13.81 -1.27
C LYS A 147 7.24 14.24 -2.26
N THR A 148 7.94 13.29 -2.86
CA THR A 148 8.95 13.58 -3.89
C THR A 148 8.28 14.11 -5.17
N LEU A 149 7.15 13.55 -5.55
CA LEU A 149 6.40 13.98 -6.74
C LEU A 149 5.75 15.36 -6.56
N ASP A 150 5.38 15.75 -5.35
CA ASP A 150 4.84 17.09 -5.05
C ASP A 150 5.80 18.20 -5.50
N LYS A 151 7.11 18.02 -5.27
CA LYS A 151 8.13 18.94 -5.73
C LYS A 151 8.23 19.04 -7.27
N LYS A 152 7.92 17.93 -7.96
CA LYS A 152 7.99 17.82 -9.41
C LYS A 152 6.72 18.31 -10.12
N TYR A 153 5.61 18.27 -9.44
CA TYR A 153 4.29 18.67 -9.92
C TYR A 153 3.66 19.66 -8.93
N PRO A 154 4.19 20.90 -8.85
CA PRO A 154 3.65 21.93 -7.98
C PRO A 154 2.22 22.30 -8.41
N GLY A 155 1.43 22.87 -7.51
CA GLY A 155 0.05 23.31 -7.77
C GLY A 155 -1.04 22.27 -7.49
N TYR A 156 -0.69 20.98 -7.38
CA TYR A 156 -1.67 19.92 -7.10
C TYR A 156 -1.80 19.57 -5.61
N PHE A 157 -1.02 20.18 -4.73
CA PHE A 157 -1.02 19.96 -3.28
C PHE A 157 -0.86 18.48 -2.87
N LEU A 158 -0.03 17.74 -3.61
CA LEU A 158 0.14 16.29 -3.45
C LEU A 158 0.69 15.91 -2.08
N PHE A 159 1.52 16.74 -1.49
CA PHE A 159 2.01 16.54 -0.12
C PHE A 159 0.87 16.43 0.90
N LYS A 160 -0.20 17.22 0.72
CA LYS A 160 -1.36 17.25 1.61
C LYS A 160 -2.34 16.13 1.28
N ASN A 161 -2.77 16.03 0.02
CA ASN A 161 -3.82 15.12 -0.40
C ASN A 161 -3.34 13.69 -0.72
N LYS A 162 -2.03 13.44 -0.75
CA LYS A 162 -1.42 12.13 -1.06
C LYS A 162 -1.89 11.52 -2.39
N GLY A 163 -2.31 12.38 -3.33
CA GLY A 163 -2.82 11.98 -4.64
C GLY A 163 -4.29 11.54 -4.64
N TYR A 164 -5.00 11.68 -3.53
CA TYR A 164 -6.44 11.41 -3.49
C TYR A 164 -7.24 12.60 -4.04
N GLY A 165 -8.43 12.30 -4.58
CA GLY A 165 -9.33 13.29 -5.18
C GLY A 165 -10.05 14.16 -4.14
N THR A 166 -9.31 14.88 -3.31
CA THR A 166 -9.87 15.89 -2.42
C THR A 166 -10.40 17.06 -3.24
N ARG A 167 -11.31 17.85 -2.67
CA ARG A 167 -11.88 19.03 -3.33
C ARG A 167 -10.78 19.97 -3.86
N GLU A 168 -9.73 20.19 -3.07
CA GLU A 168 -8.58 21.01 -3.43
C GLU A 168 -7.82 20.45 -4.64
N HIS A 169 -7.53 19.12 -4.64
CA HIS A 169 -6.85 18.45 -5.75
C HIS A 169 -7.68 18.49 -7.04
N LEU A 170 -8.99 18.23 -6.95
CA LEU A 170 -9.88 18.29 -8.11
C LEU A 170 -10.01 19.71 -8.67
N SER A 171 -9.98 20.74 -7.82
CA SER A 171 -9.93 22.14 -8.25
C SER A 171 -8.63 22.46 -8.95
N SER A 172 -7.49 21.97 -8.45
CA SER A 172 -6.19 22.12 -9.12
C SER A 172 -6.18 21.44 -10.49
N ILE A 173 -6.76 20.24 -10.60
CA ILE A 173 -6.86 19.54 -11.90
C ILE A 173 -7.67 20.35 -12.93
N LYS A 174 -8.74 21.03 -12.48
CA LYS A 174 -9.52 21.92 -13.37
C LYS A 174 -8.74 23.15 -13.82
N ALA A 175 -7.91 23.70 -12.96
CA ALA A 175 -7.12 24.90 -13.24
C ALA A 175 -5.86 24.60 -14.07
N GLU A 176 -5.08 23.58 -13.68
CA GLU A 176 -3.76 23.26 -14.23
C GLU A 176 -3.80 22.13 -15.29
N GLY A 177 -4.95 21.47 -15.44
CA GLY A 177 -5.06 20.28 -16.29
C GLY A 177 -4.56 19.01 -15.61
N ILE A 178 -4.39 17.94 -16.41
CA ILE A 178 -3.89 16.66 -15.93
C ILE A 178 -2.43 16.46 -16.34
N THR A 179 -1.69 15.72 -15.52
CA THR A 179 -0.34 15.24 -15.83
C THR A 179 -0.39 13.77 -16.25
N LYS A 180 0.76 13.24 -16.76
CA LYS A 180 0.90 11.81 -17.07
C LYS A 180 0.78 10.86 -15.87
N LEU A 181 0.78 11.38 -14.64
CA LEU A 181 0.58 10.60 -13.42
C LEU A 181 -0.84 10.69 -12.85
N HIS A 182 -1.73 11.44 -13.48
CA HIS A 182 -3.16 11.37 -13.19
C HIS A 182 -3.79 10.15 -13.85
N ARG A 183 -4.70 9.51 -13.13
CA ARG A 183 -5.45 8.34 -13.60
C ARG A 183 -6.68 8.82 -14.36
N LYS A 184 -6.58 8.89 -15.69
CA LYS A 184 -7.67 9.39 -16.56
C LYS A 184 -8.97 8.65 -16.34
N SER A 185 -8.93 7.32 -16.30
CA SER A 185 -10.11 6.47 -16.08
C SER A 185 -10.86 6.77 -14.77
N PHE A 186 -10.16 7.31 -13.75
CA PHE A 186 -10.78 7.73 -12.49
C PHE A 186 -11.40 9.12 -12.62
N LEU A 187 -10.76 10.02 -13.33
CA LEU A 187 -11.22 11.40 -13.54
C LEU A 187 -12.40 11.47 -14.51
N THR A 188 -12.44 10.63 -15.53
CA THR A 188 -13.60 10.49 -16.43
C THR A 188 -14.87 10.12 -15.65
N LYS A 189 -14.76 9.21 -14.67
CA LYS A 189 -15.88 8.86 -13.78
C LYS A 189 -16.34 10.02 -12.89
N LEU A 190 -15.53 11.06 -12.75
CA LEU A 190 -15.84 12.28 -12.01
C LEU A 190 -16.20 13.45 -12.93
N ASN A 191 -16.36 13.20 -14.24
CA ASN A 191 -16.64 14.21 -15.28
C ASN A 191 -15.61 15.37 -15.29
N LEU A 192 -14.33 15.05 -15.12
CA LEU A 192 -13.23 16.03 -15.05
C LEU A 192 -12.34 16.01 -16.30
N VAL A 193 -12.43 14.97 -17.11
CA VAL A 193 -11.71 14.76 -18.38
C VAL A 193 -12.54 13.87 -19.28
#